data_25fb7498e7079c8443749925e97fc59a
#
_entry.id   25fb7498e7079c8443749925e97fc59a
#
_cell.length_a   1.000
_cell.length_b   1.000
_cell.length_c   1.000
_cell.angle_alpha   90.00
_cell.angle_beta   90.00
_cell.angle_gamma   90.00
#
_symmetry.space_group_name_H-M   'P 1'
#
loop_
_entity.id
_entity.type
_entity.pdbx_description
1 polymer ?
#
loop_
_entity_poly.entity_id
_entity_poly.type
_entity_poly.pdbx_seq_one_letter_code
_entity_poly.pdbx_strand_id
1 'polypeptide(L)'
;TYSADELAAIDTFNAAGGTVILAGWSDNYENYDVIQSNPAIKHMAATQNEVLAALGSSLRISDDATYDDVRSAADGVDKWRLYFSSYNMDNPLMEGVEVDPDHPYDKLYTERFSHYGGASIYAVDASSNATSTLPAAVSPVVYGHATTYSVDVDQDGLGGAGTPKYAFAENDSRLMVMATEQLEGRGMVVVSGAAFMSNFEVQASISDNGSEKNYSNYKICENLLRLINPVQITPIAEVQAQTEDGYKYTIEGVVTSNASGYDKETAFFDCIY
;
A
#
# COMPACT_ATOMS: atom_id res chain seq x y z
N THR A 1 -16.95 -11.84 10.07
CA THR A 1 -16.78 -13.09 9.29
C THR A 1 -17.57 -12.98 7.99
N TYR A 2 -16.95 -13.38 6.90
CA TYR A 2 -17.57 -13.47 5.59
C TYR A 2 -18.36 -14.78 5.47
N SER A 3 -19.48 -14.76 4.74
CA SER A 3 -20.16 -15.98 4.34
C SER A 3 -19.38 -16.71 3.24
N ALA A 4 -19.64 -17.97 3.05
CA ALA A 4 -19.03 -18.76 1.97
C ALA A 4 -19.30 -18.16 0.58
N ASP A 5 -20.50 -17.60 0.35
CA ASP A 5 -20.89 -16.99 -0.92
C ASP A 5 -20.13 -15.68 -1.17
N GLU A 6 -19.89 -14.87 -0.12
CA GLU A 6 -19.07 -13.64 -0.22
C GLU A 6 -17.62 -13.98 -0.54
N LEU A 7 -17.02 -14.94 0.15
CA LEU A 7 -15.66 -15.41 -0.14
C LEU A 7 -15.55 -15.95 -1.57
N ALA A 8 -16.54 -16.73 -2.04
CA ALA A 8 -16.57 -17.25 -3.40
C ALA A 8 -16.71 -16.13 -4.45
N ALA A 9 -17.46 -15.08 -4.14
CA ALA A 9 -17.61 -13.91 -5.03
C ALA A 9 -16.29 -13.14 -5.16
N ILE A 10 -15.58 -12.92 -4.05
CA ILE A 10 -14.26 -12.25 -4.02
C ILE A 10 -13.24 -13.12 -4.78
N ASP A 11 -13.24 -14.42 -4.55
CA ASP A 11 -12.37 -15.37 -5.27
C ASP A 11 -12.61 -15.33 -6.77
N THR A 12 -13.88 -15.36 -7.20
CA THR A 12 -14.27 -15.26 -8.60
C THR A 12 -13.82 -13.94 -9.23
N PHE A 13 -13.97 -12.82 -8.53
CA PHE A 13 -13.50 -11.52 -8.98
C PHE A 13 -11.99 -11.50 -9.21
N ASN A 14 -11.21 -12.03 -8.25
CA ASN A 14 -9.77 -12.11 -8.38
C ASN A 14 -9.34 -13.09 -9.49
N ALA A 15 -10.03 -14.25 -9.64
CA ALA A 15 -9.79 -15.20 -10.72
C ALA A 15 -10.04 -14.59 -12.11
N ALA A 16 -10.92 -13.60 -12.21
CA ALA A 16 -11.17 -12.84 -13.43
C ALA A 16 -10.15 -11.71 -13.68
N GLY A 17 -9.09 -11.60 -12.87
CA GLY A 17 -8.05 -10.57 -12.99
C GLY A 17 -8.28 -9.34 -12.10
N GLY A 18 -9.32 -9.33 -11.26
CA GLY A 18 -9.62 -8.23 -10.35
C GLY A 18 -8.59 -8.12 -9.23
N THR A 19 -8.12 -6.90 -8.93
CA THR A 19 -7.21 -6.64 -7.81
C THR A 19 -7.97 -6.56 -6.50
N VAL A 20 -7.52 -7.31 -5.49
CA VAL A 20 -8.08 -7.28 -4.13
C VAL A 20 -7.13 -6.55 -3.20
N ILE A 21 -7.63 -5.53 -2.51
CA ILE A 21 -6.86 -4.70 -1.58
C ILE A 21 -7.41 -4.92 -0.18
N LEU A 22 -6.56 -5.33 0.74
CA LEU A 22 -6.89 -5.51 2.15
C LEU A 22 -5.99 -4.61 3.01
N ALA A 23 -6.62 -3.85 3.89
CA ALA A 23 -5.95 -2.99 4.83
C ALA A 23 -6.36 -3.35 6.26
N GLY A 24 -5.38 -3.62 7.11
CA GLY A 24 -5.58 -3.99 8.50
C GLY A 24 -5.58 -2.81 9.45
N TRP A 25 -5.72 -3.15 10.72
CA TRP A 25 -5.50 -2.29 11.86
C TRP A 25 -4.80 -3.10 12.95
N SER A 26 -4.19 -2.42 13.91
CA SER A 26 -3.57 -3.10 15.02
C SER A 26 -4.60 -3.69 15.99
N ASP A 27 -4.23 -4.75 16.69
CA ASP A 27 -4.97 -5.36 17.80
C ASP A 27 -5.27 -4.37 18.94
N ASN A 28 -4.53 -3.27 19.05
CA ASN A 28 -4.81 -2.21 20.02
C ASN A 28 -6.24 -1.65 19.90
N TYR A 29 -6.81 -1.64 18.69
CA TYR A 29 -8.19 -1.21 18.49
C TYR A 29 -9.20 -2.22 19.01
N GLU A 30 -8.83 -3.48 19.15
CA GLU A 30 -9.69 -4.53 19.69
C GLU A 30 -9.98 -4.35 21.18
N ASN A 31 -9.16 -3.58 21.88
CA ASN A 31 -9.37 -3.22 23.28
C ASN A 31 -10.50 -2.18 23.51
N TYR A 32 -11.01 -1.54 22.47
CA TYR A 32 -12.11 -0.61 22.64
C TYR A 32 -13.43 -1.33 22.95
N ASP A 33 -14.21 -0.80 23.91
CA ASP A 33 -15.47 -1.38 24.35
C ASP A 33 -16.44 -1.70 23.22
N VAL A 34 -16.48 -0.86 22.18
CA VAL A 34 -17.35 -1.05 21.01
C VAL A 34 -16.95 -2.30 20.21
N ILE A 35 -15.66 -2.60 20.14
CA ILE A 35 -15.11 -3.79 19.46
C ILE A 35 -15.31 -5.00 20.36
N GLN A 36 -14.95 -4.92 21.64
CA GLN A 36 -15.10 -5.99 22.60
C GLN A 36 -16.56 -6.48 22.74
N SER A 37 -17.52 -5.58 22.60
CA SER A 37 -18.94 -5.90 22.64
C SER A 37 -19.51 -6.51 21.36
N ASN A 38 -18.74 -6.52 20.26
CA ASN A 38 -19.17 -7.05 18.97
C ASN A 38 -18.26 -8.19 18.51
N PRO A 39 -18.62 -9.46 18.80
CA PRO A 39 -17.79 -10.61 18.43
C PRO A 39 -17.57 -10.77 16.92
N ALA A 40 -18.37 -10.10 16.07
CA ALA A 40 -18.21 -10.16 14.61
C ALA A 40 -17.01 -9.35 14.08
N ILE A 41 -16.53 -8.39 14.86
CA ILE A 41 -15.37 -7.54 14.48
C ILE A 41 -14.19 -7.70 15.42
N LYS A 42 -14.35 -8.51 16.46
CA LYS A 42 -13.22 -8.94 17.29
C LYS A 42 -12.27 -9.77 16.45
N HIS A 43 -10.99 -9.57 16.62
CA HIS A 43 -9.94 -10.18 15.81
C HIS A 43 -10.08 -9.81 14.31
N MET A 44 -9.91 -8.53 14.02
CA MET A 44 -10.02 -8.00 12.65
C MET A 44 -9.02 -8.63 11.68
N ALA A 45 -7.81 -8.94 12.15
CA ALA A 45 -6.82 -9.66 11.37
C ALA A 45 -7.34 -11.02 10.89
N ALA A 46 -7.96 -11.80 11.78
CA ALA A 46 -8.53 -13.10 11.45
C ALA A 46 -9.60 -13.00 10.35
N THR A 47 -10.48 -12.00 10.42
CA THR A 47 -11.53 -11.78 9.43
C THR A 47 -10.96 -11.48 8.03
N GLN A 48 -9.92 -10.67 7.94
CA GLN A 48 -9.27 -10.38 6.66
C GLN A 48 -8.44 -11.56 6.15
N ASN A 49 -7.84 -12.33 7.06
CA ASN A 49 -7.10 -13.53 6.75
C ASN A 49 -8.00 -14.65 6.19
N GLU A 50 -9.31 -14.68 6.49
CA GLU A 50 -10.28 -15.54 5.81
C GLU A 50 -10.34 -15.25 4.30
N VAL A 51 -10.35 -13.97 3.92
CA VAL A 51 -10.33 -13.57 2.51
C VAL A 51 -9.01 -13.96 1.85
N LEU A 52 -7.87 -13.67 2.49
CA LEU A 52 -6.56 -14.03 1.97
C LEU A 52 -6.41 -15.54 1.77
N ALA A 53 -6.91 -16.33 2.72
CA ALA A 53 -6.92 -17.79 2.60
C ALA A 53 -7.82 -18.28 1.45
N ALA A 54 -9.00 -17.69 1.28
CA ALA A 54 -9.93 -18.04 0.19
C ALA A 54 -9.33 -17.75 -1.19
N LEU A 55 -8.55 -16.66 -1.32
CA LEU A 55 -7.82 -16.30 -2.53
C LEU A 55 -6.62 -17.23 -2.82
N GLY A 56 -6.20 -18.05 -1.86
CA GLY A 56 -4.93 -18.79 -1.92
C GLY A 56 -3.70 -17.91 -1.78
N SER A 57 -3.85 -16.72 -1.22
CA SER A 57 -2.74 -15.80 -0.94
C SER A 57 -1.81 -16.36 0.13
N SER A 58 -0.51 -16.14 -0.06
CA SER A 58 0.52 -16.43 0.94
C SER A 58 0.68 -15.32 1.99
N LEU A 59 -0.01 -14.19 1.82
CA LEU A 59 0.06 -13.08 2.77
C LEU A 59 -0.97 -13.22 3.90
N ARG A 60 -0.61 -12.72 5.08
CA ARG A 60 -1.49 -12.59 6.24
C ARG A 60 -1.25 -11.27 6.94
N ILE A 61 -2.29 -10.70 7.52
CA ILE A 61 -2.20 -9.60 8.47
C ILE A 61 -1.95 -10.20 9.85
N SER A 62 -0.97 -9.68 10.57
CA SER A 62 -0.66 -10.12 11.93
C SER A 62 -1.69 -9.57 12.91
N ASP A 63 -2.00 -10.34 13.92
CA ASP A 63 -2.78 -9.88 15.08
C ASP A 63 -1.83 -9.24 16.07
N ASP A 64 -1.42 -8.00 15.77
CA ASP A 64 -0.41 -7.26 16.53
C ASP A 64 -0.56 -5.75 16.35
N ALA A 65 0.22 -5.01 17.11
CA ALA A 65 0.53 -3.61 16.85
C ALA A 65 2.00 -3.45 16.48
N THR A 66 2.30 -2.62 15.50
CA THR A 66 3.66 -2.21 15.20
C THR A 66 4.04 -1.00 16.04
N TYR A 67 5.13 -1.11 16.78
CA TYR A 67 5.66 -0.05 17.65
C TYR A 67 7.11 0.28 17.30
N ASP A 68 7.52 1.51 17.58
CA ASP A 68 8.90 1.97 17.45
C ASP A 68 9.19 3.05 18.51
N ASP A 69 10.12 2.77 19.41
CA ASP A 69 10.49 3.70 20.50
C ASP A 69 11.51 4.76 20.06
N VAL A 70 12.01 4.67 18.82
CA VAL A 70 13.06 5.56 18.31
C VAL A 70 12.56 6.41 17.15
N ARG A 71 11.79 5.79 16.23
CA ARG A 71 11.39 6.40 14.94
C ARG A 71 9.88 6.48 14.79
N SER A 72 9.23 6.97 15.84
CA SER A 72 7.80 7.26 15.81
C SER A 72 7.55 8.78 15.77
N ALA A 73 6.30 9.17 15.63
CA ALA A 73 5.91 10.55 15.84
C ALA A 73 6.30 10.98 17.26
N ALA A 74 6.71 12.23 17.42
CA ALA A 74 7.17 12.79 18.69
C ALA A 74 8.30 11.98 19.38
N ASP A 75 9.25 11.46 18.58
CA ASP A 75 10.50 10.84 19.05
C ASP A 75 10.30 9.78 20.15
N GLY A 76 9.41 8.82 19.88
CA GLY A 76 9.13 7.69 20.77
C GLY A 76 8.01 7.90 21.77
N VAL A 77 7.39 9.07 21.83
CA VAL A 77 6.24 9.32 22.70
C VAL A 77 4.98 8.62 22.15
N ASP A 78 4.72 8.79 20.85
CA ASP A 78 3.62 8.15 20.14
C ASP A 78 4.11 6.93 19.37
N LYS A 79 4.62 5.93 20.08
CA LYS A 79 5.33 4.79 19.50
C LYS A 79 4.52 3.89 18.56
N TRP A 80 3.24 4.10 18.43
CA TRP A 80 2.30 3.44 17.51
C TRP A 80 1.91 4.32 16.32
N ARG A 81 2.34 5.59 16.27
CA ARG A 81 2.20 6.48 15.12
C ARG A 81 3.50 6.52 14.34
N LEU A 82 3.56 5.73 13.28
CA LEU A 82 4.79 5.42 12.59
C LEU A 82 4.84 6.06 11.21
N TYR A 83 6.06 6.43 10.80
CA TYR A 83 6.37 6.98 9.48
C TYR A 83 7.56 6.24 8.91
N PHE A 84 7.32 5.30 8.01
CA PHE A 84 8.36 4.46 7.44
C PHE A 84 8.99 5.05 6.18
N SER A 85 10.28 4.82 6.01
CA SER A 85 11.04 5.12 4.80
C SER A 85 11.90 3.95 4.34
N SER A 86 11.56 2.75 4.78
CA SER A 86 12.21 1.51 4.40
C SER A 86 11.40 0.85 3.30
N TYR A 87 11.78 1.09 2.05
CA TYR A 87 11.02 0.68 0.88
C TYR A 87 11.75 -0.37 0.04
N ASN A 88 11.00 -1.23 -0.61
CA ASN A 88 11.48 -1.96 -1.77
C ASN A 88 11.29 -1.09 -3.01
N MET A 89 12.33 -0.36 -3.39
CA MET A 89 12.27 0.58 -4.52
C MET A 89 12.09 -0.10 -5.88
N ASP A 90 12.26 -1.42 -5.96
CA ASP A 90 12.00 -2.20 -7.18
C ASP A 90 10.51 -2.54 -7.36
N ASN A 91 9.68 -2.31 -6.33
CA ASN A 91 8.24 -2.53 -6.45
C ASN A 91 7.60 -1.39 -7.25
N PRO A 92 6.75 -1.69 -8.27
CA PRO A 92 6.13 -0.66 -9.11
C PRO A 92 5.31 0.39 -8.35
N LEU A 93 4.80 0.06 -7.17
CA LEU A 93 4.09 1.02 -6.33
C LEU A 93 4.98 2.15 -5.80
N MET A 94 6.30 1.98 -5.88
CA MET A 94 7.28 2.98 -5.41
C MET A 94 7.71 3.96 -6.49
N GLU A 95 7.16 3.90 -7.70
CA GLU A 95 7.49 4.84 -8.77
C GLU A 95 7.30 6.30 -8.33
N GLY A 96 8.35 7.11 -8.48
CA GLY A 96 8.35 8.52 -8.13
C GLY A 96 8.38 8.84 -6.63
N VAL A 97 8.47 7.85 -5.75
CA VAL A 97 8.71 8.07 -4.32
C VAL A 97 10.16 8.50 -4.11
N GLU A 98 10.37 9.59 -3.38
CA GLU A 98 11.66 10.21 -3.18
C GLU A 98 12.25 9.83 -1.82
N VAL A 99 13.42 9.19 -1.85
CA VAL A 99 14.21 8.86 -0.65
C VAL A 99 15.60 9.46 -0.82
N ASP A 100 15.99 10.31 0.10
CA ASP A 100 17.36 10.84 0.15
C ASP A 100 18.24 9.81 0.90
N PRO A 101 19.29 9.24 0.26
CA PRO A 101 20.14 8.24 0.88
C PRO A 101 20.99 8.80 2.04
N ASP A 102 21.27 10.10 2.05
CA ASP A 102 22.03 10.75 3.12
C ASP A 102 21.13 11.15 4.31
N HIS A 103 19.82 11.31 4.05
CA HIS A 103 18.82 11.70 5.05
C HIS A 103 17.58 10.79 5.00
N PRO A 104 17.74 9.45 5.12
CA PRO A 104 16.69 8.49 4.84
C PRO A 104 15.48 8.53 5.80
N TYR A 105 15.59 9.26 6.89
CA TYR A 105 14.52 9.38 7.89
C TYR A 105 14.03 10.81 8.11
N ASP A 106 14.69 11.78 7.46
CA ASP A 106 14.37 13.19 7.66
C ASP A 106 13.23 13.61 6.71
N LYS A 107 12.15 14.07 7.32
CA LYS A 107 10.95 14.55 6.61
C LYS A 107 11.19 15.75 5.68
N LEU A 108 12.32 16.43 5.79
CA LEU A 108 12.67 17.52 4.87
C LEU A 108 13.22 17.00 3.54
N TYR A 109 13.75 15.79 3.52
CA TYR A 109 14.47 15.24 2.38
C TYR A 109 13.84 13.95 1.82
N THR A 110 13.16 13.18 2.68
CA THR A 110 12.62 11.87 2.35
C THR A 110 11.11 11.82 2.53
N GLU A 111 10.40 11.29 1.54
CA GLU A 111 8.99 10.93 1.66
C GLU A 111 8.85 9.69 2.56
N ARG A 112 7.88 9.75 3.47
CA ARG A 112 7.65 8.68 4.44
C ARG A 112 6.24 8.13 4.31
N PHE A 113 6.12 6.83 4.46
CA PHE A 113 4.84 6.13 4.49
C PHE A 113 4.20 6.28 5.87
N SER A 114 3.03 6.90 5.94
CA SER A 114 2.27 6.98 7.18
C SER A 114 1.59 5.66 7.48
N HIS A 115 1.87 5.10 8.65
CA HIS A 115 1.39 3.82 9.16
C HIS A 115 0.86 4.01 10.57
N TYR A 116 -0.32 4.61 10.68
CA TYR A 116 -0.92 4.96 11.95
C TYR A 116 -1.77 3.83 12.50
N GLY A 117 -1.44 3.38 13.71
CA GLY A 117 -2.20 2.32 14.39
C GLY A 117 -2.30 1.04 13.56
N GLY A 118 -1.23 0.67 12.87
CA GLY A 118 -1.23 -0.49 11.99
C GLY A 118 -0.62 -1.74 12.63
N ALA A 119 -0.98 -2.87 12.04
CA ALA A 119 -0.39 -4.18 12.28
C ALA A 119 0.83 -4.42 11.37
N SER A 120 1.60 -5.45 11.63
CA SER A 120 2.51 -6.01 10.65
C SER A 120 1.79 -6.98 9.71
N ILE A 121 2.46 -7.37 8.64
CA ILE A 121 2.01 -8.45 7.76
C ILE A 121 3.10 -9.50 7.62
N TYR A 122 2.71 -10.72 7.33
CA TYR A 122 3.66 -11.82 7.17
C TYR A 122 3.24 -12.78 6.05
N ALA A 123 4.19 -13.61 5.62
CA ALA A 123 3.94 -14.68 4.67
C ALA A 123 3.76 -16.03 5.36
N VAL A 124 2.98 -16.89 4.73
CA VAL A 124 2.83 -18.29 5.12
C VAL A 124 3.40 -19.22 4.04
N ASP A 125 3.90 -20.39 4.48
CA ASP A 125 4.30 -21.47 3.59
C ASP A 125 3.09 -22.26 3.04
N ALA A 126 3.36 -23.26 2.21
CA ALA A 126 2.34 -24.14 1.63
C ALA A 126 1.52 -24.93 2.68
N SER A 127 2.00 -25.00 3.91
CA SER A 127 1.30 -25.62 5.04
C SER A 127 0.58 -24.60 5.93
N SER A 128 0.50 -23.34 5.48
CA SER A 128 -0.08 -22.21 6.21
C SER A 128 0.65 -21.83 7.50
N ASN A 129 1.90 -22.23 7.66
CA ASN A 129 2.73 -21.78 8.77
C ASN A 129 3.42 -20.46 8.43
N ALA A 130 3.53 -19.58 9.43
CA ALA A 130 4.30 -18.35 9.29
C ALA A 130 5.76 -18.65 8.90
N THR A 131 6.28 -17.92 7.91
CA THR A 131 7.64 -18.10 7.38
C THR A 131 8.38 -16.79 7.23
N SER A 132 9.68 -16.79 7.49
CA SER A 132 10.57 -15.66 7.20
C SER A 132 11.14 -15.70 5.77
N THR A 133 10.79 -16.71 4.98
CA THR A 133 11.15 -16.81 3.57
C THR A 133 10.00 -16.30 2.73
N LEU A 134 10.25 -15.27 1.92
CA LEU A 134 9.22 -14.73 1.02
C LEU A 134 8.94 -15.70 -0.12
N PRO A 135 7.66 -16.06 -0.36
CA PRO A 135 7.26 -16.72 -1.60
C PRO A 135 7.60 -15.85 -2.82
N ALA A 136 7.95 -16.47 -3.94
CA ALA A 136 8.38 -15.76 -5.14
C ALA A 136 7.32 -14.79 -5.73
N ALA A 137 6.04 -15.05 -5.46
CA ALA A 137 4.92 -14.21 -5.89
C ALA A 137 4.74 -12.95 -5.02
N VAL A 138 5.35 -12.91 -3.82
CA VAL A 138 5.23 -11.80 -2.87
C VAL A 138 6.34 -10.79 -3.07
N SER A 139 5.96 -9.54 -3.27
CA SER A 139 6.86 -8.40 -3.36
C SER A 139 6.54 -7.40 -2.25
N PRO A 140 7.40 -7.25 -1.25
CA PRO A 140 7.24 -6.20 -0.24
C PRO A 140 7.19 -4.82 -0.90
N VAL A 141 6.46 -3.91 -0.28
CA VAL A 141 6.40 -2.48 -0.66
C VAL A 141 7.08 -1.64 0.42
N VAL A 142 6.61 -1.80 1.66
CA VAL A 142 7.09 -1.03 2.82
C VAL A 142 7.47 -1.98 3.94
N TYR A 143 8.62 -1.71 4.53
CA TYR A 143 9.09 -2.36 5.76
C TYR A 143 9.06 -1.38 6.93
N GLY A 144 8.99 -1.91 8.13
CA GLY A 144 9.34 -1.16 9.34
C GLY A 144 10.82 -0.76 9.36
N HIS A 145 11.20 0.08 10.29
CA HIS A 145 12.62 0.37 10.57
C HIS A 145 13.29 -0.81 11.30
N ALA A 146 14.60 -0.77 11.43
CA ALA A 146 15.35 -1.77 12.21
C ALA A 146 14.94 -1.79 13.69
N THR A 147 14.46 -0.66 14.21
CA THR A 147 13.97 -0.48 15.58
C THR A 147 12.50 -0.86 15.77
N THR A 148 11.76 -1.08 14.68
CA THR A 148 10.33 -1.44 14.74
C THR A 148 10.15 -2.86 15.26
N TYR A 149 9.18 -3.03 16.15
CA TYR A 149 8.85 -4.32 16.75
C TYR A 149 7.33 -4.54 16.80
N SER A 150 6.95 -5.80 16.89
CA SER A 150 5.56 -6.26 17.00
C SER A 150 5.21 -6.46 18.47
N VAL A 151 4.00 -6.06 18.85
CA VAL A 151 3.45 -6.20 20.21
C VAL A 151 2.07 -6.84 20.14
N ASP A 152 1.84 -7.84 20.97
CA ASP A 152 0.53 -8.38 21.29
C ASP A 152 -0.06 -7.48 22.40
N VAL A 153 -0.92 -6.54 22.02
CA VAL A 153 -1.42 -5.50 22.92
C VAL A 153 -2.64 -5.96 23.70
N ASP A 154 -3.47 -6.79 23.11
CA ASP A 154 -4.66 -7.34 23.75
C ASP A 154 -4.38 -8.60 24.58
N GLN A 155 -3.14 -9.13 24.48
CA GLN A 155 -2.60 -10.25 25.26
C GLN A 155 -3.36 -11.57 25.02
N ASP A 156 -3.82 -11.79 23.82
CA ASP A 156 -4.50 -13.02 23.43
C ASP A 156 -3.53 -14.15 23.01
N GLY A 157 -2.24 -13.82 22.88
CA GLY A 157 -1.16 -14.73 22.51
C GLY A 157 -0.93 -14.87 21.01
N LEU A 158 -1.59 -14.05 20.19
CA LEU A 158 -1.38 -13.97 18.75
C LEU A 158 -0.46 -12.79 18.41
N GLY A 159 0.32 -12.90 17.34
CA GLY A 159 1.26 -11.84 16.95
C GLY A 159 2.43 -11.64 17.92
N GLY A 160 2.86 -10.40 18.10
CA GLY A 160 3.92 -10.03 19.03
C GLY A 160 5.31 -10.48 18.59
N ALA A 161 6.16 -10.85 19.54
CA ALA A 161 7.60 -11.11 19.32
C ALA A 161 7.90 -12.27 18.34
N GLY A 162 6.92 -13.12 18.06
CA GLY A 162 7.03 -14.25 17.13
C GLY A 162 6.79 -13.87 15.66
N THR A 163 6.37 -12.66 15.37
CA THR A 163 6.08 -12.22 14.00
C THR A 163 7.33 -12.26 13.12
N PRO A 164 7.25 -12.90 11.92
CA PRO A 164 8.41 -13.03 11.04
C PRO A 164 8.97 -11.69 10.59
N LYS A 165 10.29 -11.62 10.46
CA LYS A 165 11.02 -10.52 9.84
C LYS A 165 11.64 -10.99 8.53
N TYR A 166 11.76 -10.08 7.58
CA TYR A 166 12.22 -10.36 6.23
C TYR A 166 13.49 -9.57 5.91
N ALA A 167 14.36 -10.16 5.12
CA ALA A 167 15.59 -9.53 4.68
C ALA A 167 15.27 -8.20 3.97
N PHE A 168 15.88 -7.12 4.44
CA PHE A 168 15.76 -5.77 3.90
C PHE A 168 17.10 -5.31 3.28
N ALA A 169 18.20 -5.64 3.94
CA ALA A 169 19.55 -5.37 3.48
C ALA A 169 20.45 -6.52 3.97
N GLU A 170 21.72 -6.50 3.55
CA GLU A 170 22.69 -7.47 4.04
C GLU A 170 22.77 -7.41 5.57
N ASN A 171 22.53 -8.56 6.21
CA ASN A 171 22.50 -8.73 7.68
C ASN A 171 21.43 -7.91 8.44
N ASP A 172 20.42 -7.38 7.73
CA ASP A 172 19.27 -6.70 8.33
C ASP A 172 17.95 -7.38 7.94
N SER A 173 17.08 -7.57 8.91
CA SER A 173 15.73 -8.12 8.72
C SER A 173 14.70 -7.28 9.46
N ARG A 174 13.59 -6.96 8.81
CA ARG A 174 12.56 -6.03 9.28
C ARG A 174 11.17 -6.64 9.20
N LEU A 175 10.27 -6.12 10.00
CA LEU A 175 8.84 -6.40 9.84
C LEU A 175 8.40 -5.87 8.48
N MET A 176 7.51 -6.59 7.81
CA MET A 176 6.84 -6.13 6.60
C MET A 176 5.51 -5.50 7.01
N VAL A 177 5.16 -4.35 6.42
CA VAL A 177 3.92 -3.64 6.74
C VAL A 177 3.02 -3.39 5.53
N MET A 178 3.58 -3.54 4.32
CA MET A 178 2.81 -3.53 3.08
C MET A 178 3.50 -4.41 2.04
N ALA A 179 2.73 -5.19 1.29
CA ALA A 179 3.21 -6.02 0.20
C ALA A 179 2.16 -6.19 -0.89
N THR A 180 2.63 -6.56 -2.07
CA THR A 180 1.81 -7.06 -3.17
C THR A 180 2.10 -8.54 -3.40
N GLU A 181 1.11 -9.28 -3.88
CA GLU A 181 1.28 -10.66 -4.32
C GLU A 181 0.61 -10.83 -5.69
N GLN A 182 1.35 -11.33 -6.65
CA GLN A 182 0.82 -11.66 -7.97
C GLN A 182 0.47 -13.15 -8.00
N LEU A 183 -0.79 -13.47 -7.86
CA LEU A 183 -1.27 -14.84 -7.96
C LEU A 183 -1.23 -15.31 -9.43
N GLU A 184 -0.79 -16.56 -9.63
CA GLU A 184 -0.63 -17.11 -10.98
C GLU A 184 -1.97 -17.20 -11.73
N GLY A 185 -2.05 -16.53 -12.88
CA GLY A 185 -3.26 -16.52 -13.72
C GLY A 185 -4.45 -15.76 -13.11
N ARG A 186 -4.22 -14.94 -12.09
CA ARG A 186 -5.26 -14.21 -11.34
C ARG A 186 -4.92 -12.73 -11.20
N GLY A 187 -5.78 -11.96 -10.56
CA GLY A 187 -5.50 -10.59 -10.18
C GLY A 187 -4.49 -10.47 -9.03
N MET A 188 -3.96 -9.27 -8.88
CA MET A 188 -3.04 -8.94 -7.80
C MET A 188 -3.78 -8.87 -6.44
N VAL A 189 -3.08 -9.24 -5.38
CA VAL A 189 -3.49 -9.00 -3.99
C VAL A 189 -2.55 -7.95 -3.39
N VAL A 190 -3.12 -6.93 -2.75
CA VAL A 190 -2.39 -5.88 -2.04
C VAL A 190 -2.79 -5.95 -0.57
N VAL A 191 -1.81 -6.07 0.30
CA VAL A 191 -2.04 -6.17 1.75
C VAL A 191 -1.23 -5.10 2.46
N SER A 192 -1.90 -4.36 3.33
CA SER A 192 -1.27 -3.40 4.23
C SER A 192 -1.75 -3.61 5.66
N GLY A 193 -0.87 -3.51 6.62
CA GLY A 193 -1.21 -3.57 8.04
C GLY A 193 -1.95 -2.32 8.57
N ALA A 194 -2.04 -1.26 7.76
CA ALA A 194 -2.76 -0.03 8.10
C ALA A 194 -3.67 0.42 6.96
N ALA A 195 -4.67 1.23 7.28
CA ALA A 195 -5.61 1.81 6.32
C ALA A 195 -4.96 2.91 5.46
N PHE A 196 -3.88 2.57 4.74
CA PHE A 196 -3.00 3.48 4.01
C PHE A 196 -3.70 4.34 2.96
N MET A 197 -4.86 3.93 2.48
CA MET A 197 -5.72 4.64 1.51
C MET A 197 -6.80 5.49 2.21
N SER A 198 -6.80 5.56 3.53
CA SER A 198 -7.79 6.34 4.26
C SER A 198 -7.73 7.82 3.88
N ASN A 199 -8.86 8.50 3.99
CA ASN A 199 -8.91 9.94 3.74
C ASN A 199 -7.89 10.72 4.59
N PHE A 200 -7.65 10.26 5.82
CA PHE A 200 -6.66 10.85 6.71
C PHE A 200 -5.24 10.73 6.15
N GLU A 201 -4.83 9.54 5.72
CA GLU A 201 -3.47 9.27 5.24
C GLU A 201 -3.20 9.94 3.87
N VAL A 202 -4.14 9.82 2.94
CA VAL A 202 -4.01 10.41 1.60
C VAL A 202 -4.09 11.93 1.66
N GLN A 203 -5.00 12.50 2.44
CA GLN A 203 -5.12 13.95 2.57
C GLN A 203 -3.90 14.56 3.25
N ALA A 204 -3.35 13.92 4.28
CA ALA A 204 -2.11 14.34 4.90
C ALA A 204 -0.93 14.30 3.92
N SER A 205 -0.95 13.36 2.97
CA SER A 205 0.08 13.22 1.94
C SER A 205 0.12 14.36 0.93
N ILE A 206 -1.00 15.03 0.69
CA ILE A 206 -1.11 16.13 -0.28
C ILE A 206 -1.18 17.52 0.35
N SER A 207 -1.15 17.59 1.68
CA SER A 207 -1.12 18.87 2.38
C SER A 207 0.22 19.56 2.17
N ASP A 208 0.19 20.86 1.88
CA ASP A 208 1.40 21.67 1.85
C ASP A 208 1.90 21.91 3.29
N ASN A 209 2.94 21.18 3.65
CA ASN A 209 3.61 21.30 4.95
C ASN A 209 4.83 22.24 4.90
N GLY A 210 4.89 23.12 3.90
CA GLY A 210 6.00 24.05 3.70
C GLY A 210 7.23 23.36 3.13
N SER A 211 8.30 23.21 3.92
CA SER A 211 9.56 22.59 3.47
C SER A 211 9.59 21.07 3.64
N GLU A 212 8.59 20.47 4.28
CA GLU A 212 8.57 19.02 4.49
C GLU A 212 8.12 18.28 3.23
N LYS A 213 8.69 17.09 3.00
CA LYS A 213 8.21 16.19 1.96
C LYS A 213 6.85 15.62 2.34
N ASN A 214 6.01 15.42 1.34
CA ASN A 214 4.72 14.76 1.53
C ASN A 214 4.90 13.28 1.94
N TYR A 215 3.83 12.67 2.46
CA TYR A 215 3.84 11.23 2.68
C TYR A 215 3.71 10.48 1.35
N SER A 216 4.41 9.36 1.24
CA SER A 216 4.40 8.50 0.05
C SER A 216 3.06 7.80 -0.19
N ASN A 217 2.14 7.78 0.79
CA ASN A 217 0.81 7.16 0.67
C ASN A 217 0.06 7.62 -0.58
N TYR A 218 0.10 8.92 -0.91
CA TYR A 218 -0.54 9.45 -2.10
C TYR A 218 0.03 8.83 -3.39
N LYS A 219 1.36 8.83 -3.55
CA LYS A 219 2.02 8.25 -4.73
C LYS A 219 1.78 6.76 -4.85
N ILE A 220 1.84 6.03 -3.73
CA ILE A 220 1.55 4.60 -3.70
C ILE A 220 0.10 4.33 -4.16
N CYS A 221 -0.88 5.12 -3.68
CA CYS A 221 -2.26 5.01 -4.13
C CYS A 221 -2.41 5.35 -5.62
N GLU A 222 -1.76 6.40 -6.10
CA GLU A 222 -1.78 6.79 -7.51
C GLU A 222 -1.18 5.69 -8.40
N ASN A 223 -0.03 5.15 -8.03
CA ASN A 223 0.62 4.06 -8.75
C ASN A 223 -0.24 2.79 -8.74
N LEU A 224 -0.87 2.48 -7.60
CA LEU A 224 -1.81 1.35 -7.50
C LEU A 224 -3.00 1.53 -8.46
N LEU A 225 -3.59 2.71 -8.52
CA LEU A 225 -4.68 3.01 -9.45
C LEU A 225 -4.24 2.89 -10.92
N ARG A 226 -3.03 3.31 -11.25
CA ARG A 226 -2.45 3.14 -12.59
C ARG A 226 -2.24 1.67 -12.95
N LEU A 227 -1.82 0.84 -12.00
CA LEU A 227 -1.65 -0.61 -12.22
C LEU A 227 -2.99 -1.32 -12.40
N ILE A 228 -4.02 -0.93 -11.64
CA ILE A 228 -5.36 -1.53 -11.72
C ILE A 228 -6.08 -1.09 -13.00
N ASN A 229 -5.92 0.16 -13.38
CA ASN A 229 -6.56 0.74 -14.56
C ASN A 229 -5.51 1.46 -15.42
N PRO A 230 -4.72 0.70 -16.19
CA PRO A 230 -3.70 1.29 -17.03
C PRO A 230 -4.33 2.26 -18.04
N VAL A 231 -3.80 3.47 -18.09
CA VAL A 231 -4.26 4.47 -19.04
C VAL A 231 -4.07 3.93 -20.45
N GLN A 232 -5.17 3.77 -21.18
CA GLN A 232 -5.14 3.40 -22.60
C GLN A 232 -4.68 4.61 -23.38
N ILE A 233 -3.45 4.58 -23.88
CA ILE A 233 -2.94 5.61 -24.79
C ILE A 233 -3.43 5.25 -26.19
N THR A 234 -4.30 6.10 -26.75
CA THR A 234 -4.81 5.92 -28.11
C THR A 234 -3.88 6.63 -29.09
N PRO A 235 -3.37 5.94 -30.12
CA PRO A 235 -2.58 6.59 -31.16
C PRO A 235 -3.32 7.80 -31.76
N ILE A 236 -2.64 8.92 -31.94
CA ILE A 236 -3.25 10.16 -32.47
C ILE A 236 -3.96 9.91 -33.81
N ALA A 237 -3.38 9.07 -34.67
CA ALA A 237 -4.00 8.70 -35.95
C ALA A 237 -5.34 7.96 -35.79
N GLU A 238 -5.50 7.19 -34.72
CA GLU A 238 -6.78 6.52 -34.42
C GLU A 238 -7.82 7.51 -33.92
N VAL A 239 -7.41 8.45 -33.06
CA VAL A 239 -8.31 9.53 -32.60
C VAL A 239 -8.77 10.41 -33.76
N GLN A 240 -7.84 10.75 -34.67
CA GLN A 240 -8.18 11.53 -35.86
C GLN A 240 -9.10 10.83 -36.86
N ALA A 241 -9.12 9.50 -36.85
CA ALA A 241 -10.00 8.71 -37.71
C ALA A 241 -11.41 8.56 -37.13
N GLN A 242 -11.65 8.94 -35.87
CA GLN A 242 -12.96 8.85 -35.24
C GLN A 242 -13.84 10.03 -35.72
N THR A 243 -15.12 9.76 -35.88
CA THR A 243 -16.13 10.83 -35.94
C THR A 243 -16.37 11.36 -34.53
N GLU A 244 -16.83 12.58 -34.42
CA GLU A 244 -17.14 13.22 -33.13
C GLU A 244 -18.15 12.39 -32.34
N ASP A 245 -17.66 11.58 -31.42
CA ASP A 245 -18.43 10.57 -30.67
C ASP A 245 -18.66 10.93 -29.19
N GLY A 246 -18.05 12.04 -28.74
CA GLY A 246 -18.13 12.50 -27.35
C GLY A 246 -17.27 11.71 -26.35
N TYR A 247 -16.47 10.74 -26.80
CA TYR A 247 -15.53 10.03 -25.94
C TYR A 247 -14.28 10.86 -25.64
N LYS A 248 -13.68 10.59 -24.49
CA LYS A 248 -12.38 11.17 -24.11
C LYS A 248 -11.29 10.14 -24.38
N TYR A 249 -10.25 10.57 -25.08
CA TYR A 249 -9.08 9.75 -25.37
C TYR A 249 -7.87 10.29 -24.62
N THR A 250 -7.00 9.42 -24.17
CA THR A 250 -5.68 9.81 -23.68
C THR A 250 -4.68 9.59 -24.80
N ILE A 251 -3.97 10.64 -25.18
CA ILE A 251 -2.94 10.60 -26.22
C ILE A 251 -1.60 11.01 -25.64
N GLU A 252 -0.52 10.45 -26.20
CA GLU A 252 0.84 10.85 -25.91
C GLU A 252 1.47 11.40 -27.18
N GLY A 253 2.18 12.53 -27.07
CA GLY A 253 2.83 13.16 -28.20
C GLY A 253 3.93 14.13 -27.78
N VAL A 254 4.85 14.38 -28.69
CA VAL A 254 5.91 15.38 -28.51
C VAL A 254 5.44 16.70 -29.14
N VAL A 255 5.43 17.77 -28.35
CA VAL A 255 5.16 19.11 -28.84
C VAL A 255 6.34 19.57 -29.71
N THR A 256 6.14 19.64 -31.01
CA THR A 256 7.16 20.01 -31.98
C THR A 256 7.18 21.48 -32.36
N SER A 257 6.19 22.26 -31.94
CA SER A 257 6.10 23.71 -32.21
C SER A 257 6.46 24.52 -30.96
N ASN A 258 7.24 25.59 -31.19
CA ASN A 258 7.52 26.56 -30.14
C ASN A 258 6.31 27.49 -29.98
N ALA A 259 5.65 27.42 -28.85
CA ALA A 259 4.47 28.25 -28.54
C ALA A 259 4.79 29.76 -28.34
N SER A 260 6.06 30.19 -28.48
CA SER A 260 6.47 31.57 -28.23
C SER A 260 5.96 32.60 -29.24
N GLY A 261 5.22 32.19 -30.27
CA GLY A 261 4.61 33.06 -31.28
C GLY A 261 3.09 33.08 -31.31
N TYR A 262 2.45 32.33 -30.44
CA TYR A 262 0.99 32.21 -30.35
C TYR A 262 0.43 32.93 -29.12
N ASP A 263 -0.78 33.47 -29.26
CA ASP A 263 -1.52 33.99 -28.13
C ASP A 263 -1.74 32.87 -27.10
N LYS A 264 -1.40 33.11 -25.84
CA LYS A 264 -1.39 32.09 -24.75
C LYS A 264 -2.74 31.42 -24.57
N GLU A 265 -3.83 32.05 -24.97
CA GLU A 265 -5.18 31.49 -24.87
C GLU A 265 -5.51 30.54 -26.03
N THR A 266 -4.91 30.74 -27.20
CA THR A 266 -5.17 29.94 -28.41
C THR A 266 -4.20 28.76 -28.54
N ALA A 267 -2.95 28.91 -28.08
CA ALA A 267 -1.91 27.90 -28.23
C ALA A 267 -2.17 26.62 -27.42
N PHE A 268 -2.97 26.69 -26.36
CA PHE A 268 -3.29 25.52 -25.54
C PHE A 268 -4.36 24.62 -26.16
N PHE A 269 -5.17 25.14 -27.07
CA PHE A 269 -6.23 24.39 -27.74
C PHE A 269 -5.81 23.80 -29.09
N ASP A 270 -4.89 24.43 -29.78
CA ASP A 270 -4.44 23.98 -31.11
C ASP A 270 -3.38 22.86 -31.06
N CYS A 271 -2.81 22.59 -29.88
CA CYS A 271 -1.86 21.49 -29.67
C CYS A 271 -2.51 20.16 -29.18
N ILE A 272 -3.82 20.12 -29.02
CA ILE A 272 -4.59 18.98 -28.51
C ILE A 272 -5.49 18.36 -29.60
N TYR A 273 -5.22 18.62 -30.86
CA TYR A 273 -5.91 17.98 -31.97
C TYR A 273 -5.00 17.03 -32.73
#